data_d8f166817f97f942b980a5f0e5e2beb2
#
_entry.id   d8f166817f97f942b980a5f0e5e2beb2
#
_cell.length_a   1.000
_cell.length_b   1.000
_cell.length_c   1.000
_cell.angle_alpha   90.00
_cell.angle_beta   90.00
_cell.angle_gamma   90.00
#
_symmetry.space_group_name_H-M   'P 1'
#
loop_
_entity.id
_entity.type
_entity.pdbx_description
1 polymer ?
#
loop_
_entity_poly.entity_id
_entity_poly.type
_entity_poly.pdbx_seq_one_letter_code
_entity_poly.pdbx_strand_id
1 'polypeptide(L)'
;RSDFLPDVPTMAEQGLDVDNSSVNFRGIMVPKGTPQDVIDRLAAKVPEMFANRRVAGKMKAGGSPMHILTREQVQAMWAARKETLKELLAGL
;
A
#
# COMPACT_ATOMS: atom_id res chain seq x y z
N ARG A 1 6.88 -4.58 -12.40
CA ARG A 1 6.09 -4.04 -13.52
C ARG A 1 4.63 -3.91 -13.14
N SER A 2 3.90 -3.01 -13.81
CA SER A 2 2.46 -2.85 -13.60
C SER A 2 1.68 -3.98 -14.29
N ASP A 3 0.69 -4.54 -13.61
CA ASP A 3 -0.22 -5.53 -14.20
C ASP A 3 -1.06 -4.94 -15.37
N PHE A 4 -1.19 -3.62 -15.41
CA PHE A 4 -1.88 -2.91 -16.50
C PHE A 4 -0.97 -2.66 -17.72
N LEU A 5 0.34 -2.72 -17.53
CA LEU A 5 1.36 -2.44 -18.55
C LEU A 5 2.52 -3.45 -18.42
N PRO A 6 2.25 -4.73 -18.66
CA PRO A 6 3.24 -5.79 -18.38
C PRO A 6 4.49 -5.71 -19.26
N ASP A 7 4.38 -5.12 -20.44
CA ASP A 7 5.48 -4.98 -21.39
C ASP A 7 6.34 -3.72 -21.16
N VAL A 8 5.90 -2.83 -20.27
CA VAL A 8 6.66 -1.61 -19.94
C VAL A 8 7.65 -1.93 -18.81
N PRO A 9 8.96 -1.78 -19.05
CA PRO A 9 9.97 -2.02 -18.02
C PRO A 9 9.90 -0.97 -16.91
N THR A 10 10.25 -1.37 -15.70
CA THR A 10 10.37 -0.44 -14.57
C THR A 10 11.61 0.45 -14.73
N MET A 11 11.65 1.55 -13.97
CA MET A 11 12.83 2.41 -13.95
C MET A 11 14.08 1.67 -13.46
N ALA A 12 13.92 0.80 -12.46
CA ALA A 12 15.03 -0.03 -11.97
C ALA A 12 15.55 -1.00 -13.06
N GLU A 13 14.67 -1.61 -13.85
CA GLU A 13 15.08 -2.46 -14.99
C GLU A 13 15.81 -1.67 -16.09
N GLN A 14 15.62 -0.35 -16.12
CA GLN A 14 16.30 0.56 -17.03
C GLN A 14 17.57 1.19 -16.42
N GLY A 15 18.01 0.71 -15.26
CA GLY A 15 19.24 1.14 -14.60
C GLY A 15 19.12 2.41 -13.76
N LEU A 16 17.90 2.89 -13.50
CA LEU A 16 17.67 4.04 -12.64
C LEU A 16 17.45 3.59 -11.20
N ASP A 17 18.22 4.14 -10.28
CA ASP A 17 18.04 3.92 -8.85
C ASP A 17 16.90 4.78 -8.34
N VAL A 18 15.75 4.16 -8.16
CA VAL A 18 14.52 4.83 -7.67
C VAL A 18 13.92 4.03 -6.54
N ASP A 19 13.48 4.72 -5.50
CA ASP A 19 12.70 4.12 -4.45
C ASP A 19 11.18 4.25 -4.71
N ASN A 20 10.39 3.44 -4.02
CA ASN A 20 8.94 3.45 -4.08
C ASN A 20 8.31 4.12 -2.83
N SER A 21 9.06 4.94 -2.09
CA SER A 21 8.59 5.55 -0.85
C SER A 21 7.40 6.50 -1.05
N SER A 22 7.29 7.10 -2.24
CA SER A 22 6.23 8.04 -2.61
C SER A 22 5.02 7.39 -3.31
N VAL A 23 4.99 6.07 -3.45
CA VAL A 23 3.85 5.38 -4.07
C VAL A 23 2.59 5.58 -3.24
N ASN A 24 1.50 5.95 -3.90
CA ASN A 24 0.20 6.10 -3.26
C ASN A 24 -0.33 4.76 -2.75
N PHE A 25 -1.02 4.83 -1.63
CA PHE A 25 -1.73 3.69 -1.05
C PHE A 25 -3.06 4.13 -0.47
N ARG A 26 -3.95 3.18 -0.27
CA ARG A 26 -5.22 3.38 0.44
C ARG A 26 -5.25 2.46 1.65
N GLY A 27 -5.86 2.92 2.71
CA GLY A 27 -5.94 2.14 3.94
C GLY A 27 -7.12 2.55 4.80
N ILE A 28 -7.33 1.78 5.86
CA ILE A 28 -8.33 2.04 6.89
C ILE A 28 -7.58 2.38 8.18
N MET A 29 -7.95 3.46 8.81
CA MET A 29 -7.44 3.86 10.12
C MET A 29 -8.57 3.88 11.14
N VAL A 30 -8.25 3.57 12.37
CA VAL A 30 -9.18 3.63 13.50
C VAL A 30 -8.69 4.65 14.53
N PRO A 31 -9.59 5.25 15.33
CA PRO A 31 -9.21 6.17 16.39
C PRO A 31 -8.27 5.53 17.41
N LYS A 32 -7.43 6.34 18.03
CA LYS A 32 -6.59 5.89 19.14
C LYS A 32 -7.49 5.39 20.28
N GLY A 33 -7.11 4.26 20.87
CA GLY A 33 -7.89 3.65 21.95
C GLY A 33 -8.99 2.68 21.47
N THR A 34 -9.10 2.44 20.17
CA THR A 34 -10.02 1.40 19.67
C THR A 34 -9.61 0.04 20.28
N PRO A 35 -10.57 -0.75 20.82
CA PRO A 35 -10.28 -2.06 21.39
C PRO A 35 -9.58 -2.99 20.39
N GLN A 36 -8.62 -3.77 20.89
CA GLN A 36 -7.79 -4.64 20.04
C GLN A 36 -8.60 -5.68 19.27
N ASP A 37 -9.63 -6.24 19.88
CA ASP A 37 -10.54 -7.21 19.23
C ASP A 37 -11.27 -6.61 18.02
N VAL A 38 -11.65 -5.33 18.10
CA VAL A 38 -12.25 -4.61 16.97
C VAL A 38 -11.24 -4.42 15.84
N ILE A 39 -10.01 -4.03 16.18
CA ILE A 39 -8.91 -3.87 15.21
C ILE A 39 -8.64 -5.21 14.50
N ASP A 40 -8.54 -6.29 15.26
CA ASP A 40 -8.24 -7.62 14.73
C ASP A 40 -9.36 -8.12 13.79
N ARG A 41 -10.62 -7.88 14.14
CA ARG A 41 -11.77 -8.21 13.31
C ARG A 41 -11.79 -7.41 12.00
N LEU A 42 -11.50 -6.12 12.05
CA LEU A 42 -11.39 -5.28 10.87
C LEU A 42 -10.23 -5.72 9.97
N ALA A 43 -9.06 -5.96 10.55
CA ALA A 43 -7.88 -6.41 9.82
C ALA A 43 -8.12 -7.74 9.09
N ALA A 44 -8.81 -8.68 9.72
CA ALA A 44 -9.19 -9.95 9.11
C ALA A 44 -10.17 -9.79 7.92
N LYS A 45 -11.00 -8.75 7.93
CA LYS A 45 -11.99 -8.51 6.87
C LYS A 45 -11.43 -7.79 5.62
N VAL A 46 -10.31 -7.12 5.73
CA VAL A 46 -9.71 -6.40 4.59
C VAL A 46 -9.38 -7.33 3.41
N PRO A 47 -8.69 -8.46 3.59
CA PRO A 47 -8.42 -9.39 2.48
C PRO A 47 -9.72 -9.95 1.87
N GLU A 48 -10.71 -10.30 2.70
CA GLU A 48 -12.01 -10.80 2.24
C GLU A 48 -12.74 -9.76 1.37
N MET A 49 -12.70 -8.50 1.78
CA MET A 49 -13.31 -7.40 1.03
C MET A 49 -12.72 -7.28 -0.37
N PHE A 50 -11.40 -7.34 -0.49
CA PHE A 50 -10.72 -7.24 -1.78
C PHE A 50 -10.76 -8.53 -2.60
N ALA A 51 -11.02 -9.69 -2.00
CA ALA A 51 -11.33 -10.93 -2.71
C ALA A 51 -12.73 -10.92 -3.35
N ASN A 52 -13.61 -10.03 -2.93
CA ASN A 52 -14.93 -9.86 -3.51
C ASN A 52 -14.83 -9.38 -4.96
N ARG A 53 -15.42 -10.14 -5.90
CA ARG A 53 -15.35 -9.86 -7.36
C ARG A 53 -15.80 -8.45 -7.73
N ARG A 54 -16.83 -7.93 -7.07
CA ARG A 54 -17.36 -6.59 -7.35
C ARG A 54 -16.38 -5.50 -6.95
N VAL A 55 -15.75 -5.66 -5.77
CA VAL A 55 -14.74 -4.72 -5.27
C VAL A 55 -13.49 -4.76 -6.15
N ALA A 56 -12.96 -5.95 -6.40
CA ALA A 56 -11.80 -6.16 -7.26
C ALA A 56 -12.04 -5.61 -8.67
N GLY A 57 -13.21 -5.84 -9.25
CA GLY A 57 -13.59 -5.31 -10.56
C GLY A 57 -13.60 -3.78 -10.61
N LYS A 58 -14.14 -3.13 -9.58
CA LYS A 58 -14.12 -1.65 -9.48
C LYS A 58 -12.71 -1.09 -9.34
N MET A 59 -11.87 -1.75 -8.54
CA MET A 59 -10.48 -1.34 -8.37
C MET A 59 -9.71 -1.44 -9.69
N LYS A 60 -9.87 -2.56 -10.40
CA LYS A 60 -9.25 -2.78 -11.70
C LYS A 60 -9.73 -1.76 -12.74
N ALA A 61 -11.04 -1.53 -12.83
CA ALA A 61 -11.62 -0.54 -13.75
C ALA A 61 -11.14 0.88 -13.46
N GLY A 62 -10.86 1.20 -12.20
CA GLY A 62 -10.27 2.48 -11.79
C GLY A 62 -8.74 2.56 -11.94
N GLY A 63 -8.09 1.57 -12.56
CA GLY A 63 -6.64 1.56 -12.75
C GLY A 63 -5.85 1.44 -11.44
N SER A 64 -6.47 0.90 -10.39
CA SER A 64 -5.82 0.74 -9.09
C SER A 64 -5.20 -0.65 -8.97
N PRO A 65 -3.86 -0.76 -8.89
CA PRO A 65 -3.21 -2.04 -8.65
C PRO A 65 -3.58 -2.58 -7.27
N MET A 66 -3.74 -3.90 -7.19
CA MET A 66 -4.14 -4.59 -5.96
C MET A 66 -2.92 -5.21 -5.31
N HIS A 67 -2.40 -4.55 -4.29
CA HIS A 67 -1.35 -5.06 -3.42
C HIS A 67 -1.83 -4.98 -1.98
N ILE A 68 -2.41 -6.07 -1.50
CA ILE A 68 -3.05 -6.12 -0.18
C ILE A 68 -1.99 -6.44 0.88
N LEU A 69 -1.81 -5.53 1.81
CA LEU A 69 -0.85 -5.65 2.91
C LEU A 69 -1.56 -6.01 4.22
N THR A 70 -0.91 -6.82 5.04
CA THR A 70 -1.32 -7.05 6.42
C THR A 70 -1.07 -5.82 7.29
N ARG A 71 -1.65 -5.79 8.48
CA ARG A 71 -1.41 -4.72 9.45
C ARG A 71 0.08 -4.56 9.78
N GLU A 72 0.76 -5.65 10.00
CA GLU A 72 2.20 -5.67 10.33
C GLU A 72 3.04 -5.11 9.15
N GLN A 73 2.70 -5.50 7.93
CA GLN A 73 3.35 -4.98 6.72
C GLN A 73 3.09 -3.48 6.54
N VAL A 74 1.87 -3.02 6.83
CA VAL A 74 1.53 -1.58 6.78
C VAL A 74 2.33 -0.81 7.83
N GLN A 75 2.42 -1.31 9.05
CA GLN A 75 3.20 -0.67 10.12
C GLN A 75 4.69 -0.57 9.76
N ALA A 76 5.27 -1.65 9.23
CA ALA A 76 6.65 -1.66 8.76
C ALA A 76 6.88 -0.67 7.60
N MET A 77 5.97 -0.63 6.64
CA MET A 77 6.01 0.32 5.53
C MET A 77 5.96 1.77 6.02
N TRP A 78 5.11 2.08 6.98
CA TRP A 78 5.00 3.43 7.55
C TRP A 78 6.27 3.83 8.29
N ALA A 79 6.85 2.93 9.08
CA ALA A 79 8.10 3.18 9.79
C ALA A 79 9.24 3.50 8.80
N ALA A 80 9.40 2.69 7.76
CA ALA A 80 10.40 2.91 6.72
C ALA A 80 10.19 4.24 5.99
N ARG A 81 8.96 4.52 5.54
CA ARG A 81 8.65 5.78 4.85
C ARG A 81 8.87 7.01 5.72
N LYS A 82 8.57 6.92 7.00
CA LYS A 82 8.82 8.02 7.95
C LYS A 82 10.29 8.40 8.01
N GLU A 83 11.18 7.42 8.04
CA GLU A 83 12.63 7.68 8.08
C GLU A 83 13.11 8.26 6.74
N THR A 84 12.73 7.68 5.61
CA THR A 84 13.05 8.21 4.28
C THR A 84 12.57 9.66 4.11
N LEU A 85 11.34 9.96 4.54
CA LEU A 85 10.79 11.31 4.45
C LEU A 85 11.53 12.30 5.36
N LYS A 86 11.95 11.88 6.56
CA LYS A 86 12.77 12.74 7.42
C LYS A 86 14.09 13.10 6.75
N GLU A 87 14.77 12.13 6.14
CA GLU A 87 16.02 12.36 5.42
C GLU A 87 15.83 13.32 4.25
N LEU A 88 14.81 13.08 3.43
CA LEU A 88 14.48 13.94 2.29
C LEU A 88 14.16 15.38 2.71
N LEU A 89 13.38 15.54 3.77
CA LEU A 89 12.97 16.86 4.27
C LEU A 89 14.10 17.60 5.02
N ALA A 90 15.04 16.87 5.60
CA ALA A 90 16.20 17.48 6.27
C ALA A 90 17.14 18.21 5.31
N GLY A 91 17.09 17.89 4.01
CA GLY A 91 17.83 18.56 2.95
C GLY A 91 17.17 19.81 2.39
N LEU A 92 15.97 20.12 2.87
CA LEU A 92 15.21 21.30 2.45
C LEU A 92 15.36 22.44 3.47
#